data_4b5be2ffc4a19311d9a9d22eb9608099
#
_entry.id   4b5be2ffc4a19311d9a9d22eb9608099
#
_cell.length_a   1.000
_cell.length_b   1.000
_cell.length_c   1.000
_cell.angle_alpha   90.00
_cell.angle_beta   90.00
_cell.angle_gamma   90.00
#
_symmetry.space_group_name_H-M   'P 1'
#
loop_
_entity.id
_entity.type
_entity.pdbx_description
1 polymer ?
#
loop_
_entity_poly.entity_id
_entity_poly.type
_entity_poly.pdbx_seq_one_letter_code
_entity_poly.pdbx_strand_id
1 'polypeptide(L)'
;MCPANRDDGTMAILIDPPMWPAWGTVFSHLVSDSSLDELHAFAHDHGVPDVAFDVDHYDVPERMYDALVAGGALPVRATELIRRLIAGGVRVRAAERRS
;
A
#
# COMPACT_ATOMS: atom_id res chain seq x y z
N MET A 1 -4.03 14.91 -17.50
CA MET A 1 -4.40 14.46 -17.50
C MET A 1 -4.87 13.83 -16.86
N CYS A 2 -4.98 13.60 -16.98
CA CYS A 2 -5.82 13.21 -16.33
C CYS A 2 -5.65 12.00 -15.65
N PRO A 3 -5.81 11.96 -14.47
CA PRO A 3 -5.65 10.79 -13.66
C PRO A 3 -6.71 9.77 -13.90
N ALA A 4 -7.50 10.03 -14.85
CA ALA A 4 -8.57 9.11 -15.13
C ALA A 4 -8.11 7.74 -15.47
N ASN A 5 -6.87 7.60 -15.77
CA ASN A 5 -6.36 6.31 -16.15
C ASN A 5 -6.54 5.26 -15.10
N ARG A 6 -6.74 5.65 -13.88
CA ARG A 6 -6.90 4.67 -12.85
C ARG A 6 -8.16 3.89 -12.97
N ASP A 7 -9.15 4.48 -13.64
CA ASP A 7 -10.43 3.82 -13.75
C ASP A 7 -10.43 2.68 -14.74
N ASP A 8 -9.43 2.61 -15.57
CA ASP A 8 -9.42 1.56 -16.58
C ASP A 8 -8.50 0.41 -16.19
N GLY A 9 -8.26 0.26 -14.90
CA GLY A 9 -7.52 -0.90 -14.43
C GLY A 9 -6.03 -0.71 -14.37
N THR A 10 -5.56 0.51 -14.53
CA THR A 10 -4.14 0.75 -14.41
C THR A 10 -3.73 0.74 -12.96
N MET A 11 -2.45 0.81 -12.74
CA MET A 11 -1.84 0.67 -11.42
C MET A 11 -2.33 1.71 -10.43
N ALA A 12 -2.57 1.26 -9.22
CA ALA A 12 -2.98 2.15 -8.15
C ALA A 12 -2.28 1.78 -6.85
N ILE A 13 -1.89 2.80 -6.11
CA ILE A 13 -1.38 2.61 -4.75
C ILE A 13 -2.56 2.82 -3.81
N LEU A 14 -2.74 1.89 -2.89
CA LEU A 14 -3.87 1.88 -1.98
C LEU A 14 -3.39 1.99 -0.54
N ILE A 15 -4.19 2.63 0.30
CA ILE A 15 -3.86 2.77 1.71
C ILE A 15 -5.14 2.60 2.53
N ASP A 16 -5.08 1.80 3.60
CA ASP A 16 -6.24 1.64 4.48
C ASP A 16 -6.14 2.62 5.66
N PRO A 17 -7.22 2.74 6.46
CA PRO A 17 -7.20 3.68 7.58
C PRO A 17 -6.13 3.30 8.60
N PRO A 18 -5.55 4.27 9.31
CA PRO A 18 -4.55 3.98 10.34
C PRO A 18 -5.26 3.42 11.57
N MET A 19 -5.28 2.10 11.69
CA MET A 19 -6.01 1.44 12.75
C MET A 19 -5.28 0.21 13.30
N TRP A 20 -4.07 -0.08 12.82
CA TRP A 20 -3.34 -1.27 13.23
C TRP A 20 -2.31 -0.88 14.29
N PRO A 21 -2.56 -1.14 15.59
CA PRO A 21 -1.69 -0.63 16.65
C PRO A 21 -0.35 -1.35 16.71
N ALA A 22 0.69 -0.57 16.86
CA ALA A 22 2.04 -1.08 17.08
C ALA A 22 2.92 0.10 17.45
N TRP A 23 3.97 -0.17 18.20
CA TRP A 23 5.01 0.82 18.48
C TRP A 23 4.47 2.15 19.03
N GLY A 24 3.39 2.11 19.82
CA GLY A 24 2.84 3.31 20.43
C GLY A 24 2.02 4.20 19.52
N THR A 25 1.70 3.74 18.31
CA THR A 25 0.85 4.48 17.40
C THR A 25 0.00 3.51 16.61
N VAL A 26 -0.70 3.99 15.59
CA VAL A 26 -1.45 3.13 14.70
C VAL A 26 -0.86 3.23 13.31
N PHE A 27 -0.98 2.16 12.54
CA PHE A 27 -0.37 2.06 11.23
C PHE A 27 -1.42 1.78 10.17
N SER A 28 -1.10 2.18 8.95
CA SER A 28 -1.88 1.82 7.76
C SER A 28 -1.08 0.85 6.93
N HIS A 29 -1.77 0.07 6.11
CA HIS A 29 -1.11 -0.76 5.09
C HIS A 29 -1.07 0.02 3.80
N LEU A 30 0.09 0.03 3.16
CA LEU A 30 0.29 0.68 1.86
C LEU A 30 0.64 -0.41 0.86
N VAL A 31 -0.13 -0.53 -0.21
CA VAL A 31 0.05 -1.60 -1.19
C VAL A 31 -0.11 -1.07 -2.61
N SER A 32 0.34 -1.87 -3.58
CA SER A 32 -0.01 -1.66 -4.98
C SER A 32 -0.95 -2.79 -5.40
N ASP A 33 -1.91 -2.49 -6.24
CA ASP A 33 -2.78 -3.52 -6.79
C ASP A 33 -2.23 -4.11 -8.09
N SER A 34 -1.00 -3.78 -8.45
CA SER A 34 -0.42 -4.22 -9.72
C SER A 34 0.94 -4.89 -9.57
N SER A 35 1.87 -4.30 -8.81
CA SER A 35 3.20 -4.87 -8.71
C SER A 35 3.93 -4.32 -7.49
N LEU A 36 4.87 -5.11 -7.02
CA LEU A 36 5.74 -4.66 -5.94
C LEU A 36 6.69 -3.54 -6.41
N ASP A 37 7.06 -3.57 -7.68
CA ASP A 37 7.94 -2.52 -8.21
C ASP A 37 7.27 -1.15 -8.11
N GLU A 38 5.99 -1.09 -8.42
CA GLU A 38 5.26 0.17 -8.28
C GLU A 38 5.21 0.61 -6.83
N LEU A 39 4.96 -0.35 -5.93
CA LEU A 39 4.89 -0.04 -4.52
C LEU A 39 6.21 0.51 -4.00
N HIS A 40 7.32 -0.14 -4.35
CA HIS A 40 8.63 0.30 -3.90
C HIS A 40 8.95 1.69 -4.44
N ALA A 41 8.62 1.97 -5.69
CA ALA A 41 8.89 3.27 -6.27
C ALA A 41 8.10 4.37 -5.56
N PHE A 42 6.82 4.10 -5.28
CA PHE A 42 5.99 5.08 -4.57
C PHE A 42 6.52 5.33 -3.16
N ALA A 43 6.86 4.25 -2.45
CA ALA A 43 7.37 4.37 -1.09
C ALA A 43 8.67 5.18 -1.06
N HIS A 44 9.57 4.89 -1.98
CA HIS A 44 10.83 5.62 -2.08
C HIS A 44 10.60 7.09 -2.34
N ASP A 45 9.71 7.40 -3.27
CA ASP A 45 9.44 8.78 -3.65
C ASP A 45 8.84 9.58 -2.51
N HIS A 46 8.19 8.91 -1.57
CA HIS A 46 7.49 9.58 -0.48
C HIS A 46 8.15 9.37 0.87
N GLY A 47 9.39 8.88 0.87
CA GLY A 47 10.16 8.83 2.10
C GLY A 47 9.80 7.70 3.06
N VAL A 48 9.13 6.68 2.58
CA VAL A 48 8.84 5.51 3.42
C VAL A 48 10.08 4.62 3.43
N PRO A 49 10.64 4.32 4.60
CA PRO A 49 11.90 3.57 4.65
C PRO A 49 11.72 2.11 4.26
N ASP A 50 12.75 1.52 3.68
CA ASP A 50 12.71 0.13 3.25
C ASP A 50 12.39 -0.84 4.39
N VAL A 51 12.81 -0.50 5.59
CA VAL A 51 12.60 -1.36 6.76
C VAL A 51 11.13 -1.51 7.08
N ALA A 52 10.29 -0.62 6.57
CA ALA A 52 8.84 -0.71 6.79
C ALA A 52 8.16 -1.72 5.87
N PHE A 53 8.87 -2.27 4.90
CA PHE A 53 8.31 -3.24 3.97
C PHE A 53 8.19 -4.62 4.62
N ASP A 54 7.04 -5.25 4.42
CA ASP A 54 6.79 -6.60 4.94
C ASP A 54 6.07 -7.41 3.88
N VAL A 55 6.79 -8.24 3.18
CA VAL A 55 6.32 -9.24 2.22
C VAL A 55 5.60 -8.65 1.01
N ASP A 56 4.47 -7.97 1.19
CA ASP A 56 3.69 -7.43 0.07
C ASP A 56 3.12 -6.05 0.36
N HIS A 57 3.52 -5.41 1.45
CA HIS A 57 3.00 -4.11 1.83
C HIS A 57 4.03 -3.36 2.69
N TYR A 58 3.79 -2.06 2.85
CA TYR A 58 4.53 -1.26 3.82
C TYR A 58 3.61 -0.93 4.97
N ASP A 59 4.15 -0.97 6.20
CA ASP A 59 3.42 -0.51 7.37
C ASP A 59 3.83 0.94 7.59
N VAL A 60 2.89 1.87 7.41
CA VAL A 60 3.20 3.28 7.51
C VAL A 60 2.48 3.90 8.71
N PRO A 61 3.19 4.67 9.53
CA PRO A 61 2.59 5.22 10.74
C PRO A 61 1.59 6.33 10.41
N GLU A 62 0.67 6.54 11.33
CA GLU A 62 -0.40 7.50 11.17
C GLU A 62 0.09 8.87 10.73
N ARG A 63 1.22 9.31 11.23
CA ARG A 63 1.73 10.65 10.92
C ARG A 63 2.05 10.82 9.43
N MET A 64 2.20 9.73 8.70
CA MET A 64 2.49 9.80 7.27
C MET A 64 1.25 9.68 6.39
N TYR A 65 0.11 9.37 7.00
CA TYR A 65 -1.09 9.03 6.24
C TYR A 65 -1.50 10.14 5.29
N ASP A 66 -1.66 11.37 5.80
CA ASP A 66 -2.16 12.47 4.99
C ASP A 66 -1.21 12.81 3.85
N ALA A 67 0.10 12.76 4.10
CA ALA A 67 1.07 13.07 3.07
C ALA A 67 1.04 12.01 1.96
N LEU A 68 0.86 10.74 2.32
CA LEU A 68 0.80 9.69 1.33
C LEU A 68 -0.47 9.79 0.48
N VAL A 69 -1.59 10.11 1.09
CA VAL A 69 -2.83 10.34 0.35
C VAL A 69 -2.66 11.52 -0.60
N ALA A 70 -2.07 12.60 -0.11
CA ALA A 70 -1.83 13.77 -0.95
C ALA A 70 -0.89 13.44 -2.11
N GLY A 71 0.00 12.48 -1.92
CA GLY A 71 0.95 12.07 -2.95
C GLY A 71 0.39 11.07 -3.94
N GLY A 72 -0.83 10.61 -3.74
CA GLY A 72 -1.47 9.74 -4.71
C GLY A 72 -1.97 8.40 -4.20
N ALA A 73 -1.74 8.07 -2.92
CA ALA A 73 -2.27 6.82 -2.38
C ALA A 73 -3.79 6.96 -2.25
N LEU A 74 -4.52 5.96 -2.70
CA LEU A 74 -5.97 5.98 -2.72
C LEU A 74 -6.51 5.38 -1.42
N PRO A 75 -7.25 6.15 -0.62
CA PRO A 75 -7.80 5.60 0.63
C PRO A 75 -8.90 4.59 0.34
N VAL A 76 -8.80 3.42 0.94
CA VAL A 76 -9.81 2.37 0.80
C VAL A 76 -9.97 1.69 2.14
N ARG A 77 -11.04 0.92 2.30
CA ARG A 77 -11.22 0.12 3.50
C ARG A 77 -10.23 -1.04 3.49
N ALA A 78 -9.90 -1.54 4.67
CA ALA A 78 -8.97 -2.67 4.78
C ALA A 78 -9.43 -3.88 3.97
N THR A 79 -10.73 -4.17 3.97
CA THR A 79 -11.25 -5.31 3.20
C THR A 79 -11.11 -5.09 1.71
N GLU A 80 -11.32 -3.87 1.26
CA GLU A 80 -11.14 -3.52 -0.14
C GLU A 80 -9.68 -3.64 -0.55
N LEU A 81 -8.79 -3.19 0.32
CA LEU A 81 -7.36 -3.24 0.05
C LEU A 81 -6.91 -4.69 -0.16
N ILE A 82 -7.31 -5.58 0.72
CA ILE A 82 -6.93 -6.98 0.62
C ILE A 82 -7.51 -7.61 -0.64
N ARG A 83 -8.77 -7.30 -0.94
CA ARG A 83 -9.41 -7.85 -2.12
C ARG A 83 -8.67 -7.45 -3.39
N ARG A 84 -8.29 -6.18 -3.48
CA ARG A 84 -7.60 -5.69 -4.67
C ARG A 84 -6.17 -6.21 -4.77
N LEU A 85 -5.53 -6.41 -3.62
CA LEU A 85 -4.20 -6.97 -3.59
C LEU A 85 -4.21 -8.41 -4.13
N ILE A 86 -5.19 -9.19 -3.73
CA ILE A 86 -5.33 -10.56 -4.21
C ILE A 86 -5.67 -10.57 -5.70
N ALA A 87 -6.62 -9.74 -6.10
CA ALA A 87 -7.07 -9.70 -7.50
C ALA A 87 -5.94 -9.29 -8.43
N GLY A 88 -5.04 -8.43 -7.97
CA GLY A 88 -3.91 -7.99 -8.77
C GLY A 88 -2.75 -8.95 -8.81
N GLY A 89 -2.82 -10.04 -8.04
CA GLY A 89 -1.76 -11.03 -8.03
C GLY A 89 -0.55 -10.63 -7.21
N VAL A 90 -0.66 -9.59 -6.41
CA VAL A 90 0.49 -9.08 -5.65
C VAL A 90 0.58 -9.75 -4.28
N ARG A 91 -0.54 -10.25 -3.78
CA ARG A 91 -0.56 -10.88 -2.46
C ARG A 91 0.34 -12.10 -2.42
N VAL A 92 1.23 -12.13 -1.42
CA VAL A 92 2.14 -13.26 -1.25
C VAL A 92 1.50 -14.24 -0.28
N ARG A 93 1.30 -15.47 -0.73
CA ARG A 93 0.69 -16.49 0.11
C ARG A 93 1.68 -17.00 1.14
N ALA A 94 1.14 -17.56 2.22
CA ALA A 94 1.98 -18.03 3.31
C ALA A 94 3.09 -18.98 2.83
N ALA A 95 2.77 -19.85 1.90
CA ALA A 95 3.78 -20.80 1.40
C ALA A 95 4.91 -20.10 0.67
N GLU A 96 4.60 -19.02 -0.03
CA GLU A 96 5.59 -18.25 -0.79
C GLU A 96 6.46 -17.39 0.10
N ARG A 97 5.95 -17.05 1.27
CA ARG A 97 6.70 -16.21 2.19
C ARG A 97 7.88 -16.92 2.81
N ARG A 98 7.88 -18.23 2.72
CA ARG A 98 8.87 -19.02 3.42
C ARG A 98 10.21 -19.08 2.77
N SER A 99 10.30 -18.72 1.55
CA SER A 99 11.57 -18.85 0.82
C SER A 99 12.63 -17.81 1.23
#